data_7519dafd906608c15940b8253e900100
#
_entry.id   7519dafd906608c15940b8253e900100
#
_cell.length_a   1.000
_cell.length_b   1.000
_cell.length_c   1.000
_cell.angle_alpha   90.00
_cell.angle_beta   90.00
_cell.angle_gamma   90.00
#
_symmetry.space_group_name_H-M   'P 1'
#
loop_
_entity.id
_entity.type
_entity.pdbx_description
1 polymer ?
#
loop_
_entity_poly.entity_id
_entity_poly.type
_entity_poly.pdbx_seq_one_letter_code
_entity_poly.pdbx_strand_id
1 'polypeptide(L)'
;LIFDNEKFEFDKITKKEIARLRRKTAFVFQNYNLFLNKTALQNVTEGLIVARKMHKAEAIEIGKKALDKVGLSDRYDYYPSQLSGGQQQRVAIARAIATNPEIIFFDEPTSALDPELTGEVLSVMRDLANEGMTMLVVTHEMGFARTVSNKVIFMEDGVIVEQGSSKEFFENPKEERTKAFLRTIQGDMD
;
A
#
# COMPACT_ATOMS: atom_id res chain seq x y z
N LEU A 1 16.86 -4.53 -11.93
CA LEU A 1 15.70 -5.06 -11.22
C LEU A 1 15.44 -6.48 -11.70
N ILE A 2 15.27 -7.39 -10.76
CA ILE A 2 14.77 -8.75 -11.06
C ILE A 2 13.37 -8.82 -10.46
N PHE A 3 12.39 -9.17 -11.28
CA PHE A 3 11.01 -9.31 -10.88
C PHE A 3 10.40 -10.52 -11.60
N ASP A 4 9.83 -11.46 -10.85
CA ASP A 4 9.25 -12.70 -11.40
C ASP A 4 10.23 -13.46 -12.34
N ASN A 5 11.49 -13.65 -11.87
CA ASN A 5 12.61 -14.23 -12.61
C ASN A 5 13.00 -13.50 -13.93
N GLU A 6 12.43 -12.33 -14.19
CA GLU A 6 12.79 -11.49 -15.33
C GLU A 6 13.73 -10.36 -14.88
N LYS A 7 14.82 -10.16 -15.63
CA LYS A 7 15.77 -9.06 -15.40
C LYS A 7 15.39 -7.85 -16.23
N PHE A 8 15.19 -6.71 -15.58
CA PHE A 8 14.95 -5.42 -16.22
C PHE A 8 16.18 -4.52 -16.05
N GLU A 9 16.70 -4.00 -17.14
CA GLU A 9 17.79 -3.01 -17.15
C GLU A 9 17.18 -1.63 -17.36
N PHE A 10 17.14 -0.79 -16.32
CA PHE A 10 16.46 0.51 -16.38
C PHE A 10 16.95 1.43 -17.48
N ASP A 11 18.25 1.38 -17.80
CA ASP A 11 18.85 2.21 -18.86
C ASP A 11 18.38 1.84 -20.28
N LYS A 12 17.79 0.65 -20.43
CA LYS A 12 17.36 0.08 -21.73
C LYS A 12 15.90 -0.37 -21.74
N ILE A 13 15.16 -0.09 -20.66
CA ILE A 13 13.79 -0.58 -20.52
C ILE A 13 12.86 0.01 -21.58
N THR A 14 12.15 -0.84 -22.29
CA THR A 14 11.21 -0.44 -23.34
C THR A 14 9.85 -0.03 -22.76
N LYS A 15 9.09 0.77 -23.50
CA LYS A 15 7.71 1.13 -23.14
C LYS A 15 6.82 -0.10 -22.89
N LYS A 16 7.05 -1.19 -23.63
CA LYS A 16 6.31 -2.45 -23.49
C LYS A 16 6.63 -3.14 -22.16
N GLU A 17 7.89 -3.16 -21.76
CA GLU A 17 8.32 -3.71 -20.47
C GLU A 17 7.82 -2.86 -19.29
N ILE A 18 7.86 -1.54 -19.41
CA ILE A 18 7.27 -0.63 -18.41
C ILE A 18 5.77 -0.92 -18.26
N ALA A 19 5.04 -1.06 -19.37
CA ALA A 19 3.61 -1.38 -19.34
C ALA A 19 3.35 -2.75 -18.68
N ARG A 20 4.24 -3.74 -18.89
CA ARG A 20 4.15 -5.06 -18.26
C ARG A 20 4.41 -4.98 -16.75
N LEU A 21 5.44 -4.27 -16.31
CA LEU A 21 5.72 -4.04 -14.89
C LEU A 21 4.54 -3.35 -14.19
N ARG A 22 3.99 -2.30 -14.82
CA ARG A 22 2.82 -1.58 -14.27
C ARG A 22 1.56 -2.45 -14.13
N ARG A 23 1.44 -3.54 -14.88
CA ARG A 23 0.32 -4.47 -14.71
C ARG A 23 0.48 -5.40 -13.53
N LYS A 24 1.74 -5.66 -13.13
CA LYS A 24 2.11 -6.54 -12.02
C LYS A 24 2.23 -5.79 -10.70
N THR A 25 2.28 -4.47 -10.72
CA THR A 25 2.50 -3.63 -9.55
C THR A 25 1.34 -2.67 -9.34
N ALA A 26 1.09 -2.31 -8.08
CA ALA A 26 0.17 -1.24 -7.72
C ALA A 26 0.83 -0.31 -6.70
N PHE A 27 0.35 0.94 -6.65
CA PHE A 27 0.82 1.95 -5.72
C PHE A 27 -0.34 2.55 -4.93
N VAL A 28 -0.12 2.71 -3.64
CA VAL A 28 -0.99 3.44 -2.71
C VAL A 28 -0.18 4.58 -2.12
N PHE A 29 -0.59 5.80 -2.37
CA PHE A 29 0.11 7.02 -1.98
C PHE A 29 -0.49 7.63 -0.71
N GLN A 30 0.28 8.46 -0.01
CA GLN A 30 -0.12 9.23 1.14
C GLN A 30 -1.38 10.08 0.87
N ASN A 31 -1.47 10.74 -0.28
CA ASN A 31 -2.54 11.67 -0.66
C ASN A 31 -3.69 11.01 -1.43
N TYR A 32 -3.97 9.72 -1.24
CA TYR A 32 -5.05 8.92 -1.85
C TYR A 32 -5.09 8.94 -3.38
N ASN A 33 -4.87 10.09 -4.01
CA ASN A 33 -4.88 10.34 -5.47
C ASN A 33 -6.15 9.79 -6.16
N LEU A 34 -7.30 10.07 -5.56
CA LEU A 34 -8.59 9.71 -6.13
C LEU A 34 -9.03 10.72 -7.19
N PHE A 35 -9.76 10.25 -8.19
CA PHE A 35 -10.48 11.10 -9.13
C PHE A 35 -11.67 11.75 -8.42
N LEU A 36 -11.61 13.05 -8.17
CA LEU A 36 -12.62 13.77 -7.39
C LEU A 36 -14.00 13.80 -8.03
N ASN A 37 -14.07 13.69 -9.35
CA ASN A 37 -15.29 13.67 -10.15
C ASN A 37 -15.84 12.26 -10.42
N LYS A 38 -15.34 11.25 -9.71
CA LYS A 38 -15.75 9.84 -9.82
C LYS A 38 -16.14 9.30 -8.47
N THR A 39 -17.11 8.39 -8.45
CA THR A 39 -17.52 7.68 -7.23
C THR A 39 -16.42 6.70 -6.78
N ALA A 40 -16.57 6.13 -5.57
CA ALA A 40 -15.65 5.12 -5.05
C ALA A 40 -15.54 3.94 -6.03
N LEU A 41 -16.65 3.39 -6.49
CA LEU A 41 -16.67 2.29 -7.46
C LEU A 41 -16.02 2.68 -8.79
N GLN A 42 -16.29 3.87 -9.29
CA GLN A 42 -15.66 4.37 -10.53
C GLN A 42 -14.16 4.58 -10.36
N ASN A 43 -13.69 5.04 -9.21
CA ASN A 43 -12.26 5.16 -8.90
C ASN A 43 -11.56 3.80 -8.96
N VAL A 44 -12.18 2.76 -8.43
CA VAL A 44 -11.63 1.40 -8.43
C VAL A 44 -11.65 0.79 -9.82
N THR A 45 -12.72 1.00 -10.59
CA THR A 45 -12.92 0.32 -11.89
C THR A 45 -12.26 1.01 -13.08
N GLU A 46 -11.89 2.29 -12.96
CA GLU A 46 -11.33 3.08 -14.06
C GLU A 46 -10.11 2.41 -14.72
N GLY A 47 -9.15 1.97 -13.90
CA GLY A 47 -7.94 1.31 -14.39
C GLY A 47 -8.24 -0.01 -15.12
N LEU A 48 -9.24 -0.74 -14.66
CA LEU A 48 -9.67 -2.01 -15.30
C LEU A 48 -10.30 -1.75 -16.66
N ILE A 49 -11.19 -0.78 -16.76
CA ILE A 49 -11.92 -0.46 -17.99
C ILE A 49 -11.00 0.22 -19.00
N VAL A 50 -10.31 1.29 -18.59
CA VAL A 50 -9.55 2.14 -19.52
C VAL A 50 -8.20 1.53 -19.89
N ALA A 51 -7.41 1.10 -18.89
CA ALA A 51 -6.05 0.62 -19.13
C ALA A 51 -6.00 -0.86 -19.49
N ARG A 52 -6.84 -1.70 -18.86
CA ARG A 52 -6.87 -3.15 -19.12
C ARG A 52 -7.89 -3.57 -20.17
N LYS A 53 -8.74 -2.64 -20.64
CA LYS A 53 -9.80 -2.88 -21.64
C LYS A 53 -10.80 -3.96 -21.21
N MET A 54 -10.99 -4.11 -19.91
CA MET A 54 -11.94 -5.07 -19.33
C MET A 54 -13.38 -4.65 -19.64
N HIS A 55 -14.26 -5.63 -19.81
CA HIS A 55 -15.69 -5.34 -20.00
C HIS A 55 -16.27 -4.67 -18.75
N LYS A 56 -17.12 -3.65 -18.94
CA LYS A 56 -17.63 -2.81 -17.83
C LYS A 56 -18.33 -3.61 -16.74
N ALA A 57 -19.15 -4.60 -17.11
CA ALA A 57 -19.88 -5.41 -16.12
C ALA A 57 -18.92 -6.22 -15.25
N GLU A 58 -17.88 -6.83 -15.83
CA GLU A 58 -16.84 -7.57 -15.11
C GLU A 58 -16.04 -6.64 -14.18
N ALA A 59 -15.63 -5.47 -14.67
CA ALA A 59 -14.92 -4.49 -13.86
C ALA A 59 -15.73 -4.01 -12.64
N ILE A 60 -17.07 -3.85 -12.80
CA ILE A 60 -17.96 -3.47 -11.71
C ILE A 60 -17.99 -4.56 -10.62
N GLU A 61 -18.11 -5.82 -11.00
CA GLU A 61 -18.10 -6.93 -10.03
C GLU A 61 -16.77 -7.04 -9.27
N ILE A 62 -15.65 -6.87 -9.97
CA ILE A 62 -14.34 -6.84 -9.33
C ILE A 62 -14.22 -5.62 -8.39
N GLY A 63 -14.69 -4.45 -8.85
CA GLY A 63 -14.65 -3.22 -8.06
C GLY A 63 -15.46 -3.30 -6.78
N LYS A 64 -16.67 -3.88 -6.83
CA LYS A 64 -17.50 -4.11 -5.65
C LYS A 64 -16.82 -5.03 -4.66
N LYS A 65 -16.33 -6.20 -5.11
CA LYS A 65 -15.56 -7.13 -4.26
C LYS A 65 -14.35 -6.46 -3.60
N ALA A 66 -13.64 -5.60 -4.33
CA ALA A 66 -12.51 -4.88 -3.78
C ALA A 66 -12.93 -3.85 -2.71
N LEU A 67 -14.05 -3.14 -2.91
CA LEU A 67 -14.60 -2.21 -1.93
C LEU A 67 -15.16 -2.94 -0.70
N ASP A 68 -15.84 -4.07 -0.89
CA ASP A 68 -16.31 -4.93 0.21
C ASP A 68 -15.16 -5.38 1.10
N LYS A 69 -14.07 -5.81 0.47
CA LYS A 69 -12.86 -6.28 1.15
C LYS A 69 -12.22 -5.22 2.05
N VAL A 70 -12.36 -3.94 1.71
CA VAL A 70 -11.86 -2.83 2.54
C VAL A 70 -12.95 -2.21 3.43
N GLY A 71 -14.11 -2.88 3.58
CA GLY A 71 -15.20 -2.44 4.45
C GLY A 71 -15.97 -1.23 3.95
N LEU A 72 -16.16 -1.11 2.62
CA LEU A 72 -16.87 0.00 1.97
C LEU A 72 -18.03 -0.48 1.08
N SER A 73 -18.71 -1.57 1.47
CA SER A 73 -19.83 -2.14 0.72
C SER A 73 -21.04 -1.21 0.57
N ASP A 74 -21.19 -0.24 1.46
CA ASP A 74 -22.27 0.75 1.49
C ASP A 74 -21.85 2.12 0.92
N ARG A 75 -20.65 2.21 0.29
CA ARG A 75 -20.05 3.48 -0.17
C ARG A 75 -19.74 3.51 -1.68
N TYR A 76 -20.26 2.59 -2.48
CA TYR A 76 -19.94 2.49 -3.92
C TYR A 76 -20.18 3.77 -4.70
N ASP A 77 -21.30 4.46 -4.42
CA ASP A 77 -21.74 5.63 -5.16
C ASP A 77 -21.33 6.96 -4.51
N TYR A 78 -20.52 6.91 -3.45
CA TYR A 78 -20.02 8.09 -2.77
C TYR A 78 -18.84 8.70 -3.53
N TYR A 79 -18.86 10.03 -3.66
CA TYR A 79 -17.72 10.79 -4.17
C TYR A 79 -16.67 10.99 -3.07
N PRO A 80 -15.37 11.23 -3.41
CA PRO A 80 -14.33 11.47 -2.42
C PRO A 80 -14.67 12.55 -1.39
N SER A 81 -15.34 13.63 -1.80
CA SER A 81 -15.80 14.70 -0.90
C SER A 81 -16.83 14.27 0.17
N GLN A 82 -17.42 13.10 0.03
CA GLN A 82 -18.41 12.53 0.95
C GLN A 82 -17.80 11.45 1.84
N LEU A 83 -16.50 11.19 1.71
CA LEU A 83 -15.75 10.14 2.41
C LEU A 83 -14.76 10.76 3.38
N SER A 84 -14.59 10.12 4.57
CA SER A 84 -13.49 10.48 5.48
C SER A 84 -12.13 10.18 4.85
N GLY A 85 -11.05 10.75 5.40
CA GLY A 85 -9.69 10.46 4.92
C GLY A 85 -9.36 8.97 4.94
N GLY A 86 -9.70 8.26 6.01
CA GLY A 86 -9.54 6.81 6.11
C GLY A 86 -10.36 6.03 5.09
N GLN A 87 -11.60 6.47 4.79
CA GLN A 87 -12.41 5.87 3.73
C GLN A 87 -11.80 6.13 2.34
N GLN A 88 -11.31 7.34 2.07
CA GLN A 88 -10.63 7.66 0.81
C GLN A 88 -9.37 6.80 0.62
N GLN A 89 -8.58 6.61 1.67
CA GLN A 89 -7.42 5.73 1.61
C GLN A 89 -7.81 4.27 1.38
N ARG A 90 -8.88 3.80 2.00
CA ARG A 90 -9.40 2.45 1.74
C ARG A 90 -9.92 2.29 0.30
N VAL A 91 -10.51 3.33 -0.31
CA VAL A 91 -10.82 3.33 -1.76
C VAL A 91 -9.53 3.23 -2.60
N ALA A 92 -8.46 3.95 -2.23
CA ALA A 92 -7.17 3.84 -2.92
C ALA A 92 -6.56 2.43 -2.81
N ILE A 93 -6.67 1.78 -1.65
CA ILE A 93 -6.27 0.37 -1.46
C ILE A 93 -7.15 -0.55 -2.31
N ALA A 94 -8.48 -0.38 -2.31
CA ALA A 94 -9.40 -1.16 -3.15
C ALA A 94 -9.06 -1.04 -4.63
N ARG A 95 -8.72 0.18 -5.11
CA ARG A 95 -8.24 0.42 -6.47
C ARG A 95 -6.96 -0.36 -6.79
N ALA A 96 -6.04 -0.44 -5.83
CA ALA A 96 -4.81 -1.20 -5.99
C ALA A 96 -5.07 -2.71 -6.10
N ILE A 97 -5.80 -3.30 -5.13
CA ILE A 97 -6.07 -4.75 -5.09
C ILE A 97 -6.97 -5.23 -6.23
N ALA A 98 -7.90 -4.40 -6.73
CA ALA A 98 -8.76 -4.72 -7.85
C ALA A 98 -7.97 -5.08 -9.12
N THR A 99 -6.74 -4.59 -9.25
CA THR A 99 -5.88 -4.92 -10.39
C THR A 99 -5.20 -6.28 -10.26
N ASN A 100 -5.38 -7.00 -9.15
CA ASN A 100 -4.71 -8.26 -8.84
C ASN A 100 -3.19 -8.19 -9.08
N PRO A 101 -2.48 -7.28 -8.38
CA PRO A 101 -1.05 -7.08 -8.55
C PRO A 101 -0.25 -8.19 -7.86
N GLU A 102 1.00 -8.42 -8.31
CA GLU A 102 1.95 -9.32 -7.64
C GLU A 102 2.60 -8.63 -6.42
N ILE A 103 2.69 -7.29 -6.43
CA ILE A 103 3.21 -6.48 -5.32
C ILE A 103 2.46 -5.15 -5.24
N ILE A 104 2.20 -4.70 -4.02
CA ILE A 104 1.67 -3.35 -3.74
C ILE A 104 2.75 -2.55 -3.00
N PHE A 105 3.03 -1.36 -3.50
CA PHE A 105 3.87 -0.37 -2.85
C PHE A 105 2.98 0.61 -2.09
N PHE A 106 3.24 0.77 -0.80
CA PHE A 106 2.60 1.76 0.07
C PHE A 106 3.61 2.83 0.45
N ASP A 107 3.28 4.08 0.16
CA ASP A 107 4.11 5.22 0.49
C ASP A 107 3.39 6.05 1.56
N GLU A 108 3.78 5.84 2.82
CA GLU A 108 3.23 6.46 4.02
C GLU A 108 1.67 6.50 4.03
N PRO A 109 0.99 5.35 3.95
CA PRO A 109 -0.44 5.30 3.70
C PRO A 109 -1.32 5.90 4.80
N THR A 110 -0.75 6.21 5.96
CA THR A 110 -1.47 6.75 7.14
C THR A 110 -1.06 8.17 7.52
N SER A 111 -0.01 8.73 6.92
CA SER A 111 0.55 10.04 7.33
C SER A 111 -0.39 11.23 7.16
N ALA A 112 -1.38 11.12 6.26
CA ALA A 112 -2.39 12.16 6.04
C ALA A 112 -3.68 11.94 6.84
N LEU A 113 -3.68 10.99 7.81
CA LEU A 113 -4.85 10.60 8.57
C LEU A 113 -4.74 11.02 10.04
N ASP A 114 -5.89 11.31 10.63
CA ASP A 114 -6.00 11.43 12.07
C ASP A 114 -5.76 10.07 12.74
N PRO A 115 -5.22 10.04 13.97
CA PRO A 115 -4.89 8.79 14.68
C PRO A 115 -6.07 7.81 14.80
N GLU A 116 -7.29 8.31 14.95
CA GLU A 116 -8.50 7.49 15.01
C GLU A 116 -8.79 6.72 13.71
N LEU A 117 -8.45 7.32 12.55
CA LEU A 117 -8.67 6.73 11.23
C LEU A 117 -7.52 5.82 10.78
N THR A 118 -6.33 6.01 11.35
CA THR A 118 -5.14 5.21 11.06
C THR A 118 -5.38 3.73 11.32
N GLY A 119 -6.03 3.40 12.44
CA GLY A 119 -6.32 2.02 12.85
C GLY A 119 -7.11 1.22 11.81
N GLU A 120 -8.10 1.84 11.16
CA GLU A 120 -8.93 1.20 10.12
C GLU A 120 -8.11 0.84 8.88
N VAL A 121 -7.22 1.73 8.44
CA VAL A 121 -6.36 1.52 7.27
C VAL A 121 -5.32 0.43 7.57
N LEU A 122 -4.67 0.49 8.73
CA LEU A 122 -3.70 -0.52 9.16
C LEU A 122 -4.34 -1.91 9.33
N SER A 123 -5.61 -1.98 9.75
CA SER A 123 -6.34 -3.25 9.82
C SER A 123 -6.50 -3.88 8.43
N VAL A 124 -6.96 -3.10 7.44
CA VAL A 124 -7.06 -3.58 6.05
C VAL A 124 -5.70 -4.06 5.52
N MET A 125 -4.62 -3.33 5.78
CA MET A 125 -3.29 -3.73 5.33
C MET A 125 -2.81 -5.01 6.04
N ARG A 126 -3.16 -5.21 7.31
CA ARG A 126 -2.86 -6.44 8.05
C ARG A 126 -3.60 -7.64 7.46
N ASP A 127 -4.86 -7.45 7.09
CA ASP A 127 -5.67 -8.51 6.45
C ASP A 127 -5.07 -8.91 5.10
N LEU A 128 -4.63 -7.94 4.29
CA LEU A 128 -3.93 -8.21 3.03
C LEU A 128 -2.61 -8.99 3.24
N ALA A 129 -1.84 -8.66 4.29
CA ALA A 129 -0.62 -9.40 4.64
C ALA A 129 -0.92 -10.84 5.04
N ASN A 130 -1.95 -11.06 5.85
CA ASN A 130 -2.40 -12.38 6.30
C ASN A 130 -2.89 -13.26 5.13
N GLU A 131 -3.42 -12.66 4.08
CA GLU A 131 -3.80 -13.35 2.85
C GLU A 131 -2.60 -13.64 1.92
N GLY A 132 -1.39 -13.26 2.30
CA GLY A 132 -0.17 -13.51 1.53
C GLY A 132 0.14 -12.48 0.44
N MET A 133 -0.50 -11.30 0.48
CA MET A 133 -0.17 -10.22 -0.46
C MET A 133 1.26 -9.73 -0.23
N THR A 134 2.07 -9.71 -1.29
CA THR A 134 3.40 -9.10 -1.22
C THR A 134 3.29 -7.58 -1.17
N MET A 135 3.86 -6.98 -0.14
CA MET A 135 3.82 -5.54 0.06
C MET A 135 5.20 -4.98 0.37
N LEU A 136 5.51 -3.81 -0.16
CA LEU A 136 6.60 -2.95 0.30
C LEU A 136 5.97 -1.69 0.89
N VAL A 137 6.22 -1.45 2.18
CA VAL A 137 5.55 -0.38 2.93
C VAL A 137 6.60 0.58 3.48
N VAL A 138 6.52 1.84 3.08
CA VAL A 138 7.20 2.94 3.76
C VAL A 138 6.26 3.47 4.83
N THR A 139 6.67 3.45 6.09
CA THR A 139 5.81 3.82 7.22
C THR A 139 6.60 4.25 8.44
N HIS A 140 6.01 5.10 9.25
CA HIS A 140 6.45 5.43 10.61
C HIS A 140 5.64 4.68 11.68
N GLU A 141 4.69 3.84 11.29
CA GLU A 141 3.87 3.01 12.20
C GLU A 141 4.66 1.79 12.67
N MET A 142 5.52 1.97 13.67
CA MET A 142 6.44 0.91 14.12
C MET A 142 5.73 -0.29 14.73
N GLY A 143 4.59 -0.09 15.40
CA GLY A 143 3.75 -1.18 15.90
C GLY A 143 3.22 -2.08 14.77
N PHE A 144 2.80 -1.48 13.66
CA PHE A 144 2.40 -2.19 12.46
C PHE A 144 3.59 -2.92 11.82
N ALA A 145 4.71 -2.21 11.59
CA ALA A 145 5.91 -2.78 11.00
C ALA A 145 6.41 -4.00 11.80
N ARG A 146 6.44 -3.90 13.13
CA ARG A 146 6.88 -4.99 14.03
C ARG A 146 6.02 -6.25 13.90
N THR A 147 4.70 -6.09 13.74
CA THR A 147 3.75 -7.22 13.78
C THR A 147 3.50 -7.84 12.42
N VAL A 148 3.66 -7.09 11.33
CA VAL A 148 3.24 -7.50 9.98
C VAL A 148 4.42 -7.80 9.06
N SER A 149 5.57 -7.12 9.23
CA SER A 149 6.67 -7.28 8.30
C SER A 149 7.47 -8.56 8.53
N ASN A 150 7.89 -9.20 7.44
CA ASN A 150 8.88 -10.29 7.47
C ASN A 150 10.30 -9.74 7.52
N LYS A 151 10.53 -8.62 6.82
CA LYS A 151 11.81 -7.94 6.71
C LYS A 151 11.64 -6.44 6.91
N VAL A 152 12.57 -5.83 7.65
CA VAL A 152 12.64 -4.39 7.87
C VAL A 152 13.93 -3.86 7.26
N ILE A 153 13.86 -2.67 6.68
CA ILE A 153 15.00 -1.91 6.16
C ILE A 153 14.90 -0.51 6.76
N PHE A 154 15.89 -0.14 7.57
CA PHE A 154 16.02 1.21 8.10
C PHE A 154 16.95 2.02 7.20
N MET A 155 16.44 3.14 6.73
CA MET A 155 17.18 4.06 5.84
C MET A 155 17.26 5.44 6.47
N GLU A 156 18.41 6.08 6.33
CA GLU A 156 18.66 7.47 6.74
C GLU A 156 19.62 8.10 5.73
N ASP A 157 19.39 9.35 5.38
CA ASP A 157 20.20 10.13 4.43
C ASP A 157 20.48 9.41 3.09
N GLY A 158 19.49 8.65 2.62
CA GLY A 158 19.56 7.93 1.33
C GLY A 158 20.36 6.63 1.36
N VAL A 159 20.86 6.20 2.53
CA VAL A 159 21.61 4.94 2.70
C VAL A 159 20.87 3.97 3.61
N ILE A 160 21.12 2.68 3.40
CA ILE A 160 20.61 1.64 4.30
C ILE A 160 21.52 1.60 5.53
N VAL A 161 20.95 1.92 6.69
CA VAL A 161 21.63 1.85 7.98
C VAL A 161 21.64 0.40 8.48
N GLU A 162 20.47 -0.23 8.51
CA GLU A 162 20.32 -1.61 8.96
C GLU A 162 19.18 -2.31 8.22
N GLN A 163 19.30 -3.63 8.03
CA GLN A 163 18.23 -4.47 7.52
C GLN A 163 18.27 -5.86 8.16
N GLY A 164 17.12 -6.45 8.38
CA GLY A 164 17.02 -7.77 8.98
C GLY A 164 15.59 -8.30 9.00
N SER A 165 15.39 -9.45 9.64
CA SER A 165 14.04 -9.89 9.98
C SER A 165 13.39 -8.91 10.97
N SER A 166 12.05 -8.82 10.98
CA SER A 166 11.35 -7.97 11.95
C SER A 166 11.81 -8.24 13.38
N LYS A 167 11.88 -9.51 13.76
CA LYS A 167 12.32 -9.92 15.09
C LYS A 167 13.73 -9.41 15.43
N GLU A 168 14.71 -9.62 14.54
CA GLU A 168 16.10 -9.17 14.78
C GLU A 168 16.16 -7.65 14.87
N PHE A 169 15.50 -6.95 13.97
CA PHE A 169 15.51 -5.49 13.91
C PHE A 169 14.94 -4.84 15.18
N PHE A 170 13.79 -5.32 15.67
CA PHE A 170 13.11 -4.71 16.81
C PHE A 170 13.57 -5.23 18.18
N GLU A 171 14.10 -6.45 18.27
CA GLU A 171 14.50 -7.05 19.55
C GLU A 171 16.03 -6.99 19.77
N ASN A 172 16.82 -7.09 18.70
CA ASN A 172 18.28 -7.16 18.76
C ASN A 172 18.94 -6.30 17.66
N PRO A 173 18.66 -4.98 17.58
CA PRO A 173 19.29 -4.10 16.61
C PRO A 173 20.80 -4.07 16.79
N LYS A 174 21.54 -4.10 15.67
CA LYS A 174 23.00 -4.15 15.69
C LYS A 174 23.60 -2.75 15.68
N GLU A 175 23.07 -1.88 14.84
CA GLU A 175 23.59 -0.53 14.64
C GLU A 175 23.18 0.42 15.76
N GLU A 176 24.10 1.22 16.27
CA GLU A 176 23.83 2.20 17.34
C GLU A 176 22.78 3.22 16.92
N ARG A 177 22.76 3.60 15.64
CA ARG A 177 21.77 4.52 15.10
C ARG A 177 20.35 3.93 15.12
N THR A 178 20.21 2.64 14.80
CA THR A 178 18.94 1.90 14.91
C THR A 178 18.47 1.83 16.36
N LYS A 179 19.37 1.53 17.30
CA LYS A 179 19.04 1.51 18.74
C LYS A 179 18.55 2.87 19.22
N ALA A 180 19.22 3.94 18.80
CA ALA A 180 18.81 5.31 19.15
C ALA A 180 17.43 5.64 18.59
N PHE A 181 17.18 5.31 17.32
CA PHE A 181 15.88 5.50 16.67
C PHE A 181 14.74 4.76 17.40
N LEU A 182 14.95 3.47 17.72
CA LEU A 182 13.93 2.67 18.40
C LEU A 182 13.65 3.14 19.83
N ARG A 183 14.66 3.65 20.55
CA ARG A 183 14.46 4.25 21.88
C ARG A 183 13.59 5.51 21.85
N THR A 184 13.81 6.38 20.86
CA THR A 184 12.99 7.59 20.69
C THR A 184 11.52 7.24 20.52
N ILE A 185 11.21 6.26 19.69
CA ILE A 185 9.82 5.82 19.42
C ILE A 185 9.19 5.13 20.63
N GLN A 186 9.96 4.38 21.42
CA GLN A 186 9.46 3.73 22.64
C GLN A 186 9.19 4.73 23.76
N GLY A 187 9.98 5.81 23.84
CA GLY A 187 9.78 6.88 24.83
C GLY A 187 8.57 7.78 24.54
N ASP A 188 8.07 7.81 23.31
CA ASP A 188 6.85 8.54 22.94
C ASP A 188 5.56 7.73 23.18
N MET A 189 5.67 6.47 23.64
CA MET A 189 4.54 5.57 23.93
C MET A 189 4.25 5.40 25.44
N ASP A 190 5.06 6.02 26.33
CA ASP A 190 4.86 6.11 27.78
C ASP A 190 4.28 7.50 28.15
#